data_7dedb97b5ffce929c3f0c80888b76233
#
_entry.id   7dedb97b5ffce929c3f0c80888b76233
#
_cell.length_a   1.000
_cell.length_b   1.000
_cell.length_c   1.000
_cell.angle_alpha   90.00
_cell.angle_beta   90.00
_cell.angle_gamma   90.00
#
_symmetry.space_group_name_H-M   'P 1'
#
loop_
_entity.id
_entity.type
_entity.pdbx_description
1 polymer ?
#
loop_
_entity_poly.entity_id
_entity_poly.type
_entity_poly.pdbx_seq_one_letter_code
_entity_poly.pdbx_strand_id
1 'polypeptide(L)'
;GSIIETPITANFREGLNVLQYFISTHGARKGLADTALKTANSGYLTRRLVDVAQDLVVTEDDCGTHEGIMMTPVIEGGDVKEPLRDRVLGRVTAEDVLKPGTADILVPRNTLLHEQWCDLLEENSVDAVKVRSVVSCDTDFGVCAHCYGRDLARGHIINKGEAIGVIAAQSIGEPGTQLTMRTFHIGGAASRAAAESSIQVKNKGSIKLSNVKSVVNSSGKLVITSRNTELKLIDEFGRTKESYKVPYGAVLAKGDGEQVAGGETVANWDPHTMPVITEVSGFVRFTDMIDGQTITRQTDELTGLSSLVVLDSAERTTGGKDLRPALKIVDAQGNDVLIPGTDMPAQYFLPGKAIVQLEDGVQISSGDTLARIPQESGGTKDITGGLPRVADLFEARRPKEPAI
;
A
#
# COMPACT_ATOMS: atom_id res chain seq x y z
N GLY A 1 24.90 8.91 -4.33
CA GLY A 1 24.48 9.57 -5.54
C GLY A 1 24.02 10.99 -5.34
N SER A 2 24.92 11.97 -5.58
CA SER A 2 24.52 13.37 -5.61
C SER A 2 23.80 13.70 -6.94
N ILE A 3 22.76 14.49 -6.86
CA ILE A 3 22.08 15.05 -8.04
C ILE A 3 22.96 16.18 -8.58
N ILE A 4 23.12 16.25 -9.91
CA ILE A 4 23.86 17.34 -10.58
C ILE A 4 22.94 18.56 -10.58
N GLU A 5 23.40 19.67 -10.00
CA GLU A 5 22.61 20.89 -9.84
C GLU A 5 22.19 21.54 -11.17
N THR A 6 23.07 21.42 -12.20
CA THR A 6 22.79 22.00 -13.52
C THR A 6 22.09 20.99 -14.41
N PRO A 7 20.81 21.16 -14.73
CA PRO A 7 20.07 20.25 -15.58
C PRO A 7 20.50 20.36 -17.04
N ILE A 8 20.46 19.22 -17.77
CA ILE A 8 20.62 19.21 -19.22
C ILE A 8 19.24 19.42 -19.83
N THR A 9 19.01 20.55 -20.50
CA THR A 9 17.72 20.94 -21.10
C THR A 9 17.64 20.67 -22.59
N ALA A 10 18.79 20.45 -23.25
CA ALA A 10 18.87 20.13 -24.68
C ALA A 10 19.01 18.63 -24.91
N ASN A 11 18.70 18.16 -26.11
CA ASN A 11 18.87 16.77 -26.55
C ASN A 11 20.03 16.65 -27.55
N PHE A 12 20.49 15.42 -27.83
CA PHE A 12 21.57 15.19 -28.77
C PHE A 12 21.26 15.62 -30.20
N ARG A 13 19.98 15.62 -30.62
CA ARG A 13 19.54 16.02 -31.96
C ARG A 13 19.65 17.53 -32.17
N GLU A 14 19.33 18.33 -31.14
CA GLU A 14 19.41 19.79 -31.13
C GLU A 14 20.85 20.28 -30.92
N GLY A 15 21.69 19.41 -30.36
CA GLY A 15 23.05 19.73 -29.97
C GLY A 15 23.15 20.16 -28.50
N LEU A 16 24.24 19.78 -27.87
CA LEU A 16 24.58 20.10 -26.49
C LEU A 16 25.68 21.17 -26.46
N ASN A 17 25.64 22.04 -25.46
CA ASN A 17 26.80 22.88 -25.18
C ASN A 17 27.94 22.06 -24.55
N VAL A 18 29.15 22.60 -24.48
CA VAL A 18 30.34 21.90 -23.99
C VAL A 18 30.17 21.41 -22.57
N LEU A 19 29.55 22.20 -21.69
CA LEU A 19 29.31 21.83 -20.29
C LEU A 19 28.30 20.68 -20.17
N GLN A 20 27.22 20.73 -20.91
CA GLN A 20 26.21 19.67 -20.94
C GLN A 20 26.77 18.34 -21.45
N TYR A 21 27.62 18.42 -22.51
CA TYR A 21 28.31 17.25 -23.03
C TYR A 21 29.28 16.64 -22.00
N PHE A 22 30.04 17.48 -21.31
CA PHE A 22 30.97 17.01 -20.25
C PHE A 22 30.21 16.32 -19.11
N ILE A 23 29.09 16.89 -18.63
CA ILE A 23 28.23 16.30 -17.61
C ILE A 23 27.67 14.96 -18.10
N SER A 24 27.20 14.88 -19.34
CA SER A 24 26.71 13.64 -19.95
C SER A 24 27.80 12.55 -20.00
N THR A 25 29.03 12.91 -20.35
CA THR A 25 30.17 11.98 -20.37
C THR A 25 30.49 11.45 -18.97
N HIS A 26 30.41 12.29 -17.94
CA HIS A 26 30.57 11.87 -16.55
C HIS A 26 29.50 10.84 -16.14
N GLY A 27 28.25 11.08 -16.50
CA GLY A 27 27.15 10.14 -16.28
C GLY A 27 27.36 8.80 -17.00
N ALA A 28 27.82 8.83 -18.24
CA ALA A 28 28.13 7.62 -19.02
C ALA A 28 29.26 6.80 -18.38
N ARG A 29 30.37 7.44 -17.97
CA ARG A 29 31.48 6.77 -17.29
C ARG A 29 31.01 6.10 -15.99
N LYS A 30 30.20 6.80 -15.20
CA LYS A 30 29.64 6.24 -13.97
C LYS A 30 28.72 5.05 -14.26
N GLY A 31 27.91 5.11 -15.32
CA GLY A 31 27.08 3.98 -15.75
C GLY A 31 27.89 2.74 -16.14
N LEU A 32 29.02 2.90 -16.83
CA LEU A 32 29.92 1.79 -17.16
C LEU A 32 30.56 1.16 -15.91
N ALA A 33 31.00 1.97 -14.96
CA ALA A 33 31.54 1.48 -13.69
C ALA A 33 30.47 0.73 -12.87
N ASP A 34 29.25 1.28 -12.78
CA ASP A 34 28.13 0.63 -12.10
C ASP A 34 27.79 -0.73 -12.75
N THR A 35 27.89 -0.84 -14.07
CA THR A 35 27.66 -2.10 -14.79
C THR A 35 28.68 -3.18 -14.42
N ALA A 36 29.94 -2.84 -14.31
CA ALA A 36 30.98 -3.78 -13.89
C ALA A 36 30.77 -4.28 -12.45
N LEU A 37 30.41 -3.36 -11.54
CA LEU A 37 30.17 -3.70 -10.12
C LEU A 37 28.90 -4.52 -9.93
N LYS A 38 27.82 -4.23 -10.65
CA LYS A 38 26.55 -4.99 -10.52
C LYS A 38 26.69 -6.44 -10.96
N THR A 39 27.53 -6.73 -11.94
CA THR A 39 27.79 -8.09 -12.39
C THR A 39 28.36 -8.94 -11.25
N ALA A 40 29.34 -8.41 -10.51
CA ALA A 40 29.92 -9.09 -9.35
C ALA A 40 28.91 -9.29 -8.22
N ASN A 41 28.13 -8.26 -7.89
CA ASN A 41 27.11 -8.33 -6.83
C ASN A 41 25.97 -9.30 -7.18
N SER A 42 25.53 -9.31 -8.43
CA SER A 42 24.51 -10.26 -8.92
C SER A 42 25.01 -11.70 -8.83
N GLY A 43 26.25 -11.96 -9.25
CA GLY A 43 26.86 -13.29 -9.13
C GLY A 43 27.01 -13.75 -7.69
N TYR A 44 27.40 -12.87 -6.78
CA TYR A 44 27.50 -13.17 -5.35
C TYR A 44 26.11 -13.44 -4.71
N LEU A 45 25.09 -12.67 -5.08
CA LEU A 45 23.70 -12.94 -4.63
C LEU A 45 23.24 -14.33 -5.10
N THR A 46 23.43 -14.64 -6.38
CA THR A 46 23.03 -15.95 -6.95
C THR A 46 23.75 -17.10 -6.24
N ARG A 47 25.05 -16.98 -5.98
CA ARG A 47 25.80 -17.99 -5.23
C ARG A 47 25.22 -18.23 -3.84
N ARG A 48 24.93 -17.16 -3.08
CA ARG A 48 24.33 -17.30 -1.74
C ARG A 48 22.95 -17.94 -1.79
N LEU A 49 22.14 -17.59 -2.77
CA LEU A 49 20.82 -18.23 -2.96
C LEU A 49 20.95 -19.73 -3.26
N VAL A 50 21.90 -20.11 -4.12
CA VAL A 50 22.16 -21.53 -4.41
C VAL A 50 22.67 -22.26 -3.16
N ASP A 51 23.61 -21.68 -2.41
CA ASP A 51 24.18 -22.30 -1.20
C ASP A 51 23.07 -22.60 -0.15
N VAL A 52 22.06 -21.73 -0.04
CA VAL A 52 20.92 -21.92 0.90
C VAL A 52 19.89 -22.90 0.36
N ALA A 53 19.63 -22.88 -0.95
CA ALA A 53 18.49 -23.60 -1.54
C ALA A 53 18.86 -24.95 -2.17
N GLN A 54 20.14 -25.31 -2.27
CA GLN A 54 20.60 -26.51 -2.98
C GLN A 54 20.00 -27.83 -2.47
N ASP A 55 19.69 -27.89 -1.16
CA ASP A 55 19.14 -29.10 -0.52
C ASP A 55 17.63 -29.25 -0.78
N LEU A 56 16.98 -28.25 -1.37
CA LEU A 56 15.56 -28.30 -1.66
C LEU A 56 15.32 -29.08 -2.97
N VAL A 57 14.99 -30.35 -2.82
CA VAL A 57 14.79 -31.31 -3.91
C VAL A 57 13.39 -31.93 -3.80
N VAL A 58 12.81 -32.34 -4.90
CA VAL A 58 11.55 -33.11 -4.89
C VAL A 58 11.86 -34.56 -4.47
N THR A 59 11.40 -34.95 -3.30
CA THR A 59 11.70 -36.27 -2.69
C THR A 59 10.53 -37.26 -2.76
N GLU A 60 9.29 -36.76 -2.74
CA GLU A 60 8.07 -37.55 -2.69
C GLU A 60 7.09 -37.11 -3.79
N ASP A 61 6.13 -37.99 -4.10
CA ASP A 61 5.06 -37.63 -5.07
C ASP A 61 3.98 -36.80 -4.37
N ASP A 62 3.51 -37.22 -3.21
CA ASP A 62 2.45 -36.58 -2.44
C ASP A 62 2.66 -36.73 -0.95
N CYS A 63 2.72 -35.63 -0.20
CA CYS A 63 2.79 -35.62 1.27
C CYS A 63 1.42 -35.79 1.94
N GLY A 64 0.32 -35.81 1.18
CA GLY A 64 -1.04 -35.99 1.70
C GLY A 64 -1.64 -34.80 2.45
N THR A 65 -0.97 -33.66 2.52
CA THR A 65 -1.45 -32.49 3.28
C THR A 65 -2.80 -31.98 2.77
N HIS A 66 -3.61 -31.44 3.68
CA HIS A 66 -4.85 -30.71 3.40
C HIS A 66 -4.63 -29.20 3.45
N GLU A 67 -3.43 -28.77 3.84
CA GLU A 67 -3.09 -27.37 3.91
C GLU A 67 -2.82 -26.77 2.53
N GLY A 68 -3.08 -25.50 2.39
CA GLY A 68 -2.90 -24.79 1.14
C GLY A 68 -3.06 -23.29 1.31
N ILE A 69 -2.77 -22.55 0.26
CA ILE A 69 -2.90 -21.10 0.23
C ILE A 69 -4.12 -20.74 -0.63
N MET A 70 -4.97 -19.85 -0.10
CA MET A 70 -6.09 -19.29 -0.86
C MET A 70 -5.57 -18.28 -1.89
N MET A 71 -5.80 -18.54 -3.16
CA MET A 71 -5.46 -17.65 -4.26
C MET A 71 -6.69 -16.89 -4.73
N THR A 72 -6.55 -15.56 -4.80
CA THR A 72 -7.55 -14.62 -5.33
C THR A 72 -6.90 -13.72 -6.36
N PRO A 73 -7.63 -13.10 -7.29
CA PRO A 73 -7.05 -12.13 -8.22
C PRO A 73 -6.49 -10.92 -7.47
N VAL A 74 -5.41 -10.33 -7.97
CA VAL A 74 -4.84 -9.10 -7.43
C VAL A 74 -5.49 -7.90 -8.12
N ILE A 75 -6.25 -7.13 -7.36
CA ILE A 75 -6.95 -5.94 -7.85
C ILE A 75 -6.34 -4.72 -7.17
N GLU A 76 -5.82 -3.78 -7.93
CA GLU A 76 -5.30 -2.50 -7.44
C GLU A 76 -5.86 -1.33 -8.26
N GLY A 77 -6.37 -0.32 -7.58
CA GLY A 77 -6.86 0.91 -8.22
C GLY A 77 -7.97 0.67 -9.27
N GLY A 78 -8.78 -0.37 -9.09
CA GLY A 78 -9.87 -0.71 -10.00
C GLY A 78 -9.48 -1.48 -11.27
N ASP A 79 -8.20 -1.85 -11.40
CA ASP A 79 -7.72 -2.71 -12.46
C ASP A 79 -7.25 -4.05 -11.88
N VAL A 80 -7.55 -5.14 -12.60
CA VAL A 80 -7.02 -6.47 -12.27
C VAL A 80 -5.57 -6.51 -12.76
N LYS A 81 -4.60 -6.44 -11.83
CA LYS A 81 -3.18 -6.56 -12.16
C LYS A 81 -2.80 -7.98 -12.53
N GLU A 82 -3.27 -8.94 -11.74
CA GLU A 82 -3.03 -10.36 -11.98
C GLU A 82 -4.35 -11.11 -11.86
N PRO A 83 -4.85 -11.71 -12.96
CA PRO A 83 -6.06 -12.54 -12.93
C PRO A 83 -5.82 -13.81 -12.12
N LEU A 84 -6.89 -14.40 -11.59
CA LEU A 84 -6.82 -15.66 -10.85
C LEU A 84 -6.16 -16.77 -11.67
N ARG A 85 -6.43 -16.81 -12.97
CA ARG A 85 -5.86 -17.76 -13.93
C ARG A 85 -4.33 -17.85 -13.82
N ASP A 86 -3.64 -16.70 -13.90
CA ASP A 86 -2.17 -16.64 -13.90
C ASP A 86 -1.58 -17.06 -12.54
N ARG A 87 -2.34 -16.87 -11.47
CA ARG A 87 -1.92 -17.24 -10.12
C ARG A 87 -2.09 -18.71 -9.78
N VAL A 88 -3.06 -19.39 -10.40
CA VAL A 88 -3.37 -20.80 -10.13
C VAL A 88 -2.84 -21.76 -11.21
N LEU A 89 -2.49 -21.26 -12.38
CA LEU A 89 -1.96 -22.07 -13.48
C LEU A 89 -0.71 -22.85 -13.03
N GLY A 90 -0.73 -24.17 -13.27
CA GLY A 90 0.37 -25.07 -12.90
C GLY A 90 0.42 -25.45 -11.43
N ARG A 91 -0.55 -25.03 -10.61
CA ARG A 91 -0.67 -25.45 -9.21
C ARG A 91 -1.62 -26.63 -9.06
N VAL A 92 -1.55 -27.30 -7.93
CA VAL A 92 -2.43 -28.43 -7.58
C VAL A 92 -3.46 -27.96 -6.56
N THR A 93 -4.73 -28.33 -6.75
CA THR A 93 -5.81 -27.99 -5.81
C THR A 93 -5.61 -28.67 -4.45
N ALA A 94 -5.79 -27.93 -3.35
CA ALA A 94 -5.72 -28.45 -1.98
C ALA A 94 -7.06 -29.04 -1.51
N GLU A 95 -8.17 -28.54 -2.05
CA GLU A 95 -9.53 -28.97 -1.76
C GLU A 95 -10.39 -28.95 -3.05
N ASP A 96 -11.58 -29.53 -2.97
CA ASP A 96 -12.51 -29.54 -4.09
C ASP A 96 -12.99 -28.11 -4.38
N VAL A 97 -12.89 -27.67 -5.63
CA VAL A 97 -13.40 -26.38 -6.05
C VAL A 97 -14.86 -26.54 -6.46
N LEU A 98 -15.74 -25.84 -5.75
CA LEU A 98 -17.19 -25.90 -5.99
C LEU A 98 -17.61 -24.82 -6.98
N LYS A 99 -18.65 -25.11 -7.74
CA LYS A 99 -19.30 -24.10 -8.58
C LYS A 99 -20.00 -23.07 -7.71
N PRO A 100 -19.79 -21.76 -7.91
CA PRO A 100 -20.46 -20.73 -7.13
C PRO A 100 -21.99 -20.89 -7.09
N GLY A 101 -22.56 -20.91 -5.88
CA GLY A 101 -23.99 -21.06 -5.68
C GLY A 101 -24.55 -22.49 -5.75
N THR A 102 -23.75 -23.50 -6.01
CA THR A 102 -24.13 -24.92 -5.99
C THR A 102 -23.11 -25.75 -5.18
N ALA A 103 -23.50 -26.98 -4.86
CA ALA A 103 -22.59 -27.93 -4.21
C ALA A 103 -21.87 -28.85 -5.22
N ASP A 104 -21.96 -28.54 -6.51
CA ASP A 104 -21.35 -29.36 -7.56
C ASP A 104 -19.83 -29.11 -7.60
N ILE A 105 -19.06 -30.20 -7.61
CA ILE A 105 -17.61 -30.15 -7.68
C ILE A 105 -17.22 -29.83 -9.13
N LEU A 106 -16.57 -28.69 -9.32
CA LEU A 106 -16.07 -28.23 -10.62
C LEU A 106 -14.69 -28.84 -10.91
N VAL A 107 -13.79 -28.77 -9.93
CA VAL A 107 -12.45 -29.35 -10.00
C VAL A 107 -12.19 -30.17 -8.74
N PRO A 108 -11.89 -31.48 -8.84
CA PRO A 108 -11.61 -32.29 -7.66
C PRO A 108 -10.26 -31.91 -7.03
N ARG A 109 -10.12 -32.25 -5.77
CA ARG A 109 -8.87 -32.13 -5.02
C ARG A 109 -7.73 -32.88 -5.68
N ASN A 110 -6.49 -32.44 -5.45
CA ASN A 110 -5.26 -33.01 -6.01
C ASN A 110 -5.20 -33.02 -7.55
N THR A 111 -5.91 -32.10 -8.19
CA THR A 111 -5.87 -31.93 -9.65
C THR A 111 -4.88 -30.85 -10.03
N LEU A 112 -4.01 -31.13 -11.00
CA LEU A 112 -3.12 -30.15 -11.60
C LEU A 112 -3.93 -29.19 -12.46
N LEU A 113 -3.89 -27.91 -12.14
CA LEU A 113 -4.57 -26.85 -12.87
C LEU A 113 -3.76 -26.49 -14.13
N HIS A 114 -4.14 -27.02 -15.26
CA HIS A 114 -3.64 -26.65 -16.58
C HIS A 114 -4.65 -25.73 -17.28
N GLU A 115 -4.34 -25.27 -18.47
CA GLU A 115 -5.08 -24.24 -19.19
C GLU A 115 -6.58 -24.51 -19.24
N GLN A 116 -6.98 -25.75 -19.56
CA GLN A 116 -8.40 -26.16 -19.66
C GLN A 116 -9.18 -25.98 -18.34
N TRP A 117 -8.54 -26.33 -17.20
CA TRP A 117 -9.16 -26.13 -15.90
C TRP A 117 -9.26 -24.64 -15.56
N CYS A 118 -8.26 -23.86 -15.94
CA CYS A 118 -8.30 -22.40 -15.72
C CYS A 118 -9.41 -21.76 -16.55
N ASP A 119 -9.61 -22.18 -17.81
CA ASP A 119 -10.71 -21.69 -18.64
C ASP A 119 -12.07 -22.04 -18.03
N LEU A 120 -12.22 -23.27 -17.49
CA LEU A 120 -13.43 -23.71 -16.80
C LEU A 120 -13.71 -22.89 -15.52
N LEU A 121 -12.68 -22.54 -14.76
CA LEU A 121 -12.81 -21.68 -13.57
C LEU A 121 -13.28 -20.26 -13.95
N GLU A 122 -12.74 -19.69 -15.03
CA GLU A 122 -13.17 -18.38 -15.54
C GLU A 122 -14.62 -18.40 -16.05
N GLU A 123 -15.00 -19.42 -16.83
CA GLU A 123 -16.37 -19.57 -17.33
C GLU A 123 -17.41 -19.67 -16.22
N ASN A 124 -17.06 -20.34 -15.11
CA ASN A 124 -17.93 -20.46 -13.94
C ASN A 124 -17.75 -19.33 -12.92
N SER A 125 -16.94 -18.30 -13.23
CA SER A 125 -16.75 -17.12 -12.37
C SER A 125 -16.32 -17.45 -10.94
N VAL A 126 -15.33 -18.35 -10.82
CA VAL A 126 -14.72 -18.69 -9.53
C VAL A 126 -13.74 -17.58 -9.15
N ASP A 127 -13.89 -16.98 -7.97
CA ASP A 127 -13.06 -15.85 -7.50
C ASP A 127 -11.92 -16.27 -6.55
N ALA A 128 -11.97 -17.49 -6.01
CA ALA A 128 -10.97 -17.96 -5.09
C ALA A 128 -10.77 -19.48 -5.22
N VAL A 129 -9.52 -19.91 -5.20
CA VAL A 129 -9.13 -21.33 -5.25
C VAL A 129 -8.06 -21.60 -4.20
N LYS A 130 -8.25 -22.65 -3.38
CA LYS A 130 -7.24 -23.11 -2.46
C LYS A 130 -6.29 -24.08 -3.17
N VAL A 131 -5.02 -23.67 -3.26
CA VAL A 131 -3.98 -24.44 -3.95
C VAL A 131 -2.90 -24.90 -3.00
N ARG A 132 -2.31 -26.05 -3.30
CA ARG A 132 -1.15 -26.55 -2.58
C ARG A 132 0.07 -25.66 -2.81
N SER A 133 0.94 -25.56 -1.83
CA SER A 133 2.13 -24.73 -1.87
C SER A 133 3.32 -25.44 -1.25
N VAL A 134 4.50 -25.06 -1.70
CA VAL A 134 5.78 -25.49 -1.10
C VAL A 134 5.89 -25.06 0.36
N VAL A 135 5.27 -23.91 0.72
CA VAL A 135 5.28 -23.37 2.10
C VAL A 135 4.45 -24.20 3.07
N SER A 136 3.39 -24.85 2.59
CA SER A 136 2.49 -25.69 3.40
C SER A 136 2.72 -27.19 3.18
N CYS A 137 3.89 -27.58 2.68
CA CYS A 137 4.24 -28.97 2.45
C CYS A 137 4.65 -29.66 3.75
N ASP A 138 4.11 -30.85 4.03
CA ASP A 138 4.38 -31.65 5.24
C ASP A 138 5.54 -32.65 5.06
N THR A 139 6.27 -32.61 3.95
CA THR A 139 7.42 -33.49 3.69
C THR A 139 8.58 -33.13 4.62
N ASP A 140 9.18 -34.09 5.33
CA ASP A 140 10.26 -33.89 6.28
C ASP A 140 11.54 -33.31 5.63
N PHE A 141 11.87 -33.77 4.42
CA PHE A 141 13.03 -33.31 3.65
C PHE A 141 12.66 -32.99 2.22
N GLY A 142 13.00 -31.78 1.79
CA GLY A 142 12.66 -31.34 0.45
C GLY A 142 11.19 -30.95 0.31
N VAL A 143 10.57 -31.30 -0.81
CA VAL A 143 9.16 -30.97 -1.13
C VAL A 143 8.54 -32.12 -1.91
N CYS A 144 7.24 -32.34 -1.81
CA CYS A 144 6.55 -33.27 -2.68
C CYS A 144 6.17 -32.67 -4.04
N ALA A 145 5.99 -33.52 -5.05
CA ALA A 145 5.68 -33.07 -6.40
C ALA A 145 4.33 -32.35 -6.50
N HIS A 146 3.31 -32.79 -5.76
CA HIS A 146 2.00 -32.12 -5.76
C HIS A 146 2.02 -30.72 -5.12
N CYS A 147 2.82 -30.49 -4.07
CA CYS A 147 2.95 -29.17 -3.48
C CYS A 147 3.73 -28.19 -4.36
N TYR A 148 4.66 -28.68 -5.16
CA TYR A 148 5.36 -27.85 -6.15
C TYR A 148 4.48 -27.60 -7.37
N GLY A 149 3.89 -28.64 -7.96
CA GLY A 149 3.00 -28.54 -9.11
C GLY A 149 3.70 -28.82 -10.45
N ARG A 150 3.44 -27.98 -11.42
CA ARG A 150 3.87 -28.16 -12.83
C ARG A 150 5.36 -27.85 -13.03
N ASP A 151 6.05 -28.72 -13.74
CA ASP A 151 7.34 -28.41 -14.33
C ASP A 151 7.12 -27.47 -15.54
N LEU A 152 7.63 -26.25 -15.45
CA LEU A 152 7.44 -25.23 -16.48
C LEU A 152 8.14 -25.57 -17.79
N ALA A 153 9.19 -26.42 -17.77
CA ALA A 153 9.90 -26.82 -18.98
C ALA A 153 9.16 -27.92 -19.75
N ARG A 154 8.51 -28.86 -19.04
CA ARG A 154 7.90 -30.05 -19.63
C ARG A 154 6.38 -30.04 -19.63
N GLY A 155 5.74 -29.22 -18.81
CA GLY A 155 4.29 -29.01 -18.78
C GLY A 155 3.49 -30.05 -17.98
N HIS A 156 4.10 -31.04 -17.36
CA HIS A 156 3.47 -32.02 -16.46
C HIS A 156 3.91 -31.81 -15.00
N ILE A 157 3.36 -32.59 -14.07
CA ILE A 157 3.82 -32.59 -12.67
C ILE A 157 5.31 -32.89 -12.64
N ILE A 158 6.03 -32.20 -11.76
CA ILE A 158 7.47 -32.30 -11.61
C ILE A 158 7.88 -33.72 -11.20
N ASN A 159 9.04 -34.17 -11.70
CA ASN A 159 9.57 -35.50 -11.37
C ASN A 159 10.33 -35.47 -10.04
N LYS A 160 10.35 -36.61 -9.35
CA LYS A 160 11.23 -36.81 -8.19
C LYS A 160 12.70 -36.63 -8.58
N GLY A 161 13.48 -36.06 -7.68
CA GLY A 161 14.90 -35.84 -7.85
C GLY A 161 15.27 -34.52 -8.52
N GLU A 162 14.29 -33.70 -8.94
CA GLU A 162 14.57 -32.36 -9.48
C GLU A 162 14.98 -31.39 -8.38
N ALA A 163 16.09 -30.67 -8.60
CA ALA A 163 16.64 -29.71 -7.67
C ALA A 163 15.96 -28.35 -7.81
N ILE A 164 14.76 -28.24 -7.30
CA ILE A 164 13.90 -27.04 -7.46
C ILE A 164 14.50 -25.78 -6.81
N GLY A 165 15.24 -25.96 -5.71
CA GLY A 165 15.90 -24.83 -5.04
C GLY A 165 16.99 -24.20 -5.90
N VAL A 166 17.77 -25.01 -6.62
CA VAL A 166 18.78 -24.50 -7.57
C VAL A 166 18.11 -23.81 -8.76
N ILE A 167 17.02 -24.38 -9.29
CA ILE A 167 16.25 -23.78 -10.38
C ILE A 167 15.72 -22.40 -9.94
N ALA A 168 15.17 -22.29 -8.73
CA ALA A 168 14.68 -21.04 -8.20
C ALA A 168 15.79 -20.01 -8.03
N ALA A 169 16.93 -20.40 -7.44
CA ALA A 169 18.07 -19.50 -7.22
C ALA A 169 18.65 -18.96 -8.53
N GLN A 170 18.74 -19.82 -9.55
CA GLN A 170 19.23 -19.42 -10.87
C GLN A 170 18.22 -18.50 -11.59
N SER A 171 16.91 -18.79 -11.49
CA SER A 171 15.86 -17.95 -12.09
C SER A 171 15.76 -16.57 -11.46
N ILE A 172 16.07 -16.45 -10.16
CA ILE A 172 16.14 -15.17 -9.44
C ILE A 172 17.43 -14.42 -9.79
N GLY A 173 18.53 -15.14 -9.93
CA GLY A 173 19.87 -14.56 -10.15
C GLY A 173 20.14 -14.14 -11.60
N GLU A 174 19.55 -14.83 -12.57
CA GLU A 174 19.79 -14.55 -14.00
C GLU A 174 19.48 -13.08 -14.36
N PRO A 175 18.31 -12.51 -14.06
CA PRO A 175 18.01 -11.12 -14.38
C PRO A 175 18.78 -10.11 -13.50
N GLY A 176 19.56 -10.54 -12.51
CA GLY A 176 20.26 -9.66 -11.59
C GLY A 176 21.21 -8.68 -12.27
N THR A 177 21.83 -9.06 -13.38
CA THR A 177 22.70 -8.17 -14.16
C THR A 177 21.94 -7.08 -14.92
N GLN A 178 20.64 -7.26 -15.15
CA GLN A 178 19.77 -6.29 -15.81
C GLN A 178 19.15 -5.30 -14.82
N LEU A 179 19.12 -5.62 -13.53
CA LEU A 179 18.58 -4.75 -12.50
C LEU A 179 19.50 -3.54 -12.25
N THR A 180 18.92 -2.43 -11.82
CA THR A 180 19.69 -1.23 -11.46
C THR A 180 20.37 -1.39 -10.11
N MET A 181 21.55 -0.79 -9.95
CA MET A 181 22.23 -0.69 -8.65
C MET A 181 21.91 0.61 -7.91
N ARG A 182 21.18 1.52 -8.54
CA ARG A 182 20.92 2.86 -8.00
C ARG A 182 19.56 2.90 -7.33
N THR A 183 19.48 3.60 -6.23
CA THR A 183 18.23 4.07 -5.67
C THR A 183 17.63 5.11 -6.61
N PHE A 184 16.34 4.99 -6.91
CA PHE A 184 15.63 6.02 -7.63
C PHE A 184 15.27 7.13 -6.64
N HIS A 185 15.83 8.32 -6.87
CA HIS A 185 15.38 9.52 -6.19
C HIS A 185 14.15 10.04 -6.92
N ILE A 186 12.96 9.88 -6.35
CA ILE A 186 11.78 10.61 -6.81
C ILE A 186 11.85 12.00 -6.20
N GLY A 187 12.56 12.88 -6.87
CA GLY A 187 12.72 14.25 -6.45
C GLY A 187 13.02 15.12 -7.65
N GLY A 188 12.06 15.83 -8.06
CA GLY A 188 12.13 16.86 -9.07
C GLY A 188 10.75 17.45 -9.29
N ALA A 189 10.68 18.70 -9.74
CA ALA A 189 9.45 19.42 -10.01
C ALA A 189 8.49 18.70 -10.99
N ALA A 190 8.94 17.63 -11.64
CA ALA A 190 8.17 16.86 -12.63
C ALA A 190 7.29 15.75 -12.06
N SER A 191 7.45 15.33 -10.81
CA SER A 191 6.61 14.28 -10.23
C SER A 191 5.67 14.78 -9.14
N ARG A 192 5.20 16.00 -9.23
CA ARG A 192 3.87 16.32 -8.71
C ARG A 192 2.86 15.69 -9.66
N ALA A 193 2.83 14.36 -9.72
CA ALA A 193 1.61 13.68 -10.11
C ALA A 193 0.51 14.31 -9.27
N ALA A 194 -0.53 14.81 -9.91
CA ALA A 194 -1.67 15.38 -9.19
C ALA A 194 -2.07 14.33 -8.16
N ALA A 195 -1.86 14.64 -6.88
CA ALA A 195 -2.18 13.70 -5.83
C ALA A 195 -3.66 13.39 -5.96
N GLU A 196 -4.02 12.13 -6.05
CA GLU A 196 -5.42 11.73 -6.21
C GLU A 196 -6.21 12.31 -5.05
N SER A 197 -7.22 13.10 -5.38
CA SER A 197 -8.11 13.75 -4.41
C SER A 197 -9.50 13.13 -4.39
N SER A 198 -9.78 12.18 -5.29
CA SER A 198 -11.10 11.56 -5.43
C SER A 198 -10.99 10.14 -5.99
N ILE A 199 -11.94 9.29 -5.62
CA ILE A 199 -12.14 7.98 -6.22
C ILE A 199 -13.30 8.08 -7.21
N GLN A 200 -13.01 7.80 -8.48
CA GLN A 200 -13.98 7.62 -9.54
C GLN A 200 -14.08 6.14 -9.90
N VAL A 201 -15.26 5.56 -9.81
CA VAL A 201 -15.49 4.16 -10.22
C VAL A 201 -15.55 4.07 -11.75
N LYS A 202 -14.96 3.03 -12.32
CA LYS A 202 -14.93 2.82 -13.78
C LYS A 202 -16.17 2.05 -14.27
N ASN A 203 -16.65 1.12 -13.45
CA ASN A 203 -17.76 0.23 -13.78
C ASN A 203 -19.02 0.56 -12.98
N LYS A 204 -20.17 0.08 -13.44
CA LYS A 204 -21.40 0.10 -12.65
C LYS A 204 -21.39 -1.04 -11.63
N GLY A 205 -21.98 -0.81 -10.46
CA GLY A 205 -22.11 -1.83 -9.42
C GLY A 205 -22.69 -1.29 -8.13
N SER A 206 -22.70 -2.09 -7.08
CA SER A 206 -23.03 -1.68 -5.73
C SER A 206 -21.79 -1.51 -4.88
N ILE A 207 -21.79 -0.48 -4.04
CA ILE A 207 -20.69 -0.22 -3.09
C ILE A 207 -20.81 -1.19 -1.93
N LYS A 208 -19.70 -1.79 -1.54
CA LYS A 208 -19.53 -2.48 -0.26
C LYS A 208 -18.35 -1.92 0.48
N LEU A 209 -18.58 -1.44 1.68
CA LEU A 209 -17.55 -0.90 2.56
C LEU A 209 -17.12 -1.98 3.55
N SER A 210 -15.80 -2.16 3.68
CA SER A 210 -15.19 -3.08 4.64
C SER A 210 -14.37 -2.27 5.65
N ASN A 211 -14.40 -2.67 6.94
CA ASN A 211 -13.69 -2.03 8.05
C ASN A 211 -14.01 -0.53 8.19
N VAL A 212 -15.26 -0.13 7.95
CA VAL A 212 -15.67 1.26 8.00
C VAL A 212 -16.04 1.69 9.42
N LYS A 213 -15.48 2.81 9.86
CA LYS A 213 -16.06 3.68 10.89
C LYS A 213 -16.32 5.02 10.21
N SER A 214 -17.54 5.53 10.30
CA SER A 214 -17.93 6.77 9.66
C SER A 214 -18.78 7.61 10.59
N VAL A 215 -18.72 8.90 10.42
CA VAL A 215 -19.51 9.89 11.15
C VAL A 215 -20.22 10.77 10.12
N VAL A 216 -21.45 11.15 10.40
CA VAL A 216 -22.19 12.06 9.54
C VAL A 216 -21.82 13.49 9.93
N ASN A 217 -21.33 14.29 8.98
CA ASN A 217 -21.01 15.68 9.20
C ASN A 217 -22.25 16.59 9.20
N SER A 218 -22.06 17.86 9.51
CA SER A 218 -23.11 18.89 9.52
C SER A 218 -23.85 19.05 8.18
N SER A 219 -23.24 18.65 7.06
CA SER A 219 -23.84 18.64 5.71
C SER A 219 -24.53 17.33 5.34
N GLY A 220 -24.67 16.38 6.25
CA GLY A 220 -25.34 15.09 6.02
C GLY A 220 -24.52 14.08 5.21
N LYS A 221 -23.23 14.34 4.97
CA LYS A 221 -22.34 13.42 4.26
C LYS A 221 -21.57 12.53 5.22
N LEU A 222 -21.24 11.31 4.79
CA LEU A 222 -20.46 10.36 5.55
C LEU A 222 -18.98 10.72 5.46
N VAL A 223 -18.34 10.89 6.62
CA VAL A 223 -16.90 11.12 6.74
C VAL A 223 -16.25 9.91 7.37
N ILE A 224 -15.19 9.40 6.77
CA ILE A 224 -14.49 8.20 7.24
C ILE A 224 -13.54 8.55 8.38
N THR A 225 -13.69 7.85 9.51
CA THR A 225 -12.82 7.95 10.68
C THR A 225 -11.94 6.71 10.89
N SER A 226 -12.01 5.72 10.00
CA SER A 226 -11.15 4.55 9.99
C SER A 226 -9.93 4.74 9.07
N ARG A 227 -8.78 4.15 9.45
CA ARG A 227 -7.55 4.20 8.64
C ARG A 227 -7.45 3.08 7.59
N ASN A 228 -8.24 2.01 7.73
CA ASN A 228 -8.16 0.81 6.90
C ASN A 228 -9.49 0.52 6.19
N THR A 229 -10.17 1.56 5.75
CA THR A 229 -11.42 1.38 5.00
C THR A 229 -11.12 0.97 3.57
N GLU A 230 -11.76 -0.11 3.14
CA GLU A 230 -11.76 -0.56 1.75
C GLU A 230 -13.15 -0.38 1.15
N LEU A 231 -13.20 0.28 0.00
CA LEU A 231 -14.38 0.41 -0.83
C LEU A 231 -14.28 -0.61 -1.95
N LYS A 232 -15.21 -1.56 -1.99
CA LYS A 232 -15.31 -2.58 -3.04
C LYS A 232 -16.53 -2.31 -3.88
N LEU A 233 -16.36 -2.37 -5.20
CA LEU A 233 -17.46 -2.33 -6.15
C LEU A 233 -17.85 -3.75 -6.52
N ILE A 234 -19.10 -4.12 -6.25
CA ILE A 234 -19.62 -5.47 -6.47
C ILE A 234 -20.62 -5.43 -7.62
N ASP A 235 -20.55 -6.41 -8.51
CA ASP A 235 -21.51 -6.57 -9.59
C ASP A 235 -22.78 -7.31 -9.13
N GLU A 236 -23.73 -7.50 -10.05
CA GLU A 236 -25.01 -8.19 -9.80
C GLU A 236 -24.82 -9.67 -9.41
N PHE A 237 -23.64 -10.24 -9.64
CA PHE A 237 -23.29 -11.63 -9.32
C PHE A 237 -22.50 -11.77 -8.01
N GLY A 238 -22.27 -10.68 -7.28
CA GLY A 238 -21.54 -10.66 -6.02
C GLY A 238 -19.99 -10.63 -6.17
N ARG A 239 -19.48 -10.41 -7.39
CA ARG A 239 -18.04 -10.37 -7.67
C ARG A 239 -17.49 -8.97 -7.46
N THR A 240 -16.30 -8.89 -6.86
CA THR A 240 -15.57 -7.63 -6.71
C THR A 240 -14.91 -7.24 -8.04
N LYS A 241 -15.41 -6.17 -8.67
CA LYS A 241 -14.82 -5.60 -9.89
C LYS A 241 -13.70 -4.62 -9.60
N GLU A 242 -13.89 -3.82 -8.57
CA GLU A 242 -12.95 -2.75 -8.21
C GLU A 242 -12.75 -2.76 -6.69
N SER A 243 -11.53 -2.44 -6.25
CA SER A 243 -11.21 -2.29 -4.83
C SER A 243 -10.32 -1.07 -4.64
N TYR A 244 -10.73 -0.17 -3.76
CA TYR A 244 -10.03 1.08 -3.48
C TYR A 244 -9.81 1.22 -1.98
N LYS A 245 -8.62 1.69 -1.60
CA LYS A 245 -8.36 2.11 -0.23
C LYS A 245 -8.82 3.55 -0.05
N VAL A 246 -9.66 3.77 0.94
CA VAL A 246 -10.18 5.11 1.25
C VAL A 246 -9.43 5.66 2.44
N PRO A 247 -8.78 6.84 2.30
CA PRO A 247 -8.01 7.43 3.38
C PRO A 247 -8.90 7.98 4.49
N TYR A 248 -8.33 8.11 5.68
CA TYR A 248 -8.96 8.81 6.81
C TYR A 248 -9.33 10.24 6.43
N GLY A 249 -10.50 10.68 6.79
CA GLY A 249 -11.00 12.02 6.48
C GLY A 249 -11.67 12.17 5.12
N ALA A 250 -11.74 11.09 4.33
CA ALA A 250 -12.45 11.14 3.06
C ALA A 250 -13.96 11.28 3.28
N VAL A 251 -14.56 12.12 2.44
CA VAL A 251 -16.02 12.35 2.40
C VAL A 251 -16.61 11.44 1.35
N LEU A 252 -17.51 10.54 1.75
CA LEU A 252 -18.23 9.67 0.84
C LEU A 252 -19.46 10.40 0.28
N ALA A 253 -19.65 10.28 -1.03
CA ALA A 253 -20.85 10.74 -1.72
C ALA A 253 -21.98 9.71 -1.66
N LYS A 254 -21.65 8.42 -1.46
CA LYS A 254 -22.57 7.30 -1.45
C LYS A 254 -22.29 6.39 -0.25
N GLY A 255 -23.36 5.81 0.31
CA GLY A 255 -23.29 4.87 1.42
C GLY A 255 -23.06 3.42 1.02
N ASP A 256 -22.94 2.55 2.03
CA ASP A 256 -22.84 1.10 1.83
C ASP A 256 -24.13 0.54 1.22
N GLY A 257 -23.99 -0.34 0.22
CA GLY A 257 -25.12 -0.95 -0.51
C GLY A 257 -25.70 -0.08 -1.63
N GLU A 258 -25.30 1.17 -1.80
CA GLU A 258 -25.82 2.02 -2.87
C GLU A 258 -25.25 1.64 -4.24
N GLN A 259 -26.08 1.82 -5.27
CA GLN A 259 -25.66 1.61 -6.66
C GLN A 259 -24.98 2.85 -7.23
N VAL A 260 -23.94 2.61 -8.02
CA VAL A 260 -23.16 3.65 -8.71
C VAL A 260 -23.06 3.34 -10.20
N ALA A 261 -23.02 4.41 -10.99
CA ALA A 261 -22.73 4.33 -12.42
C ALA A 261 -21.24 4.48 -12.68
N GLY A 262 -20.75 3.91 -13.80
CA GLY A 262 -19.37 4.12 -14.23
C GLY A 262 -19.08 5.61 -14.49
N GLY A 263 -17.94 6.08 -13.98
CA GLY A 263 -17.53 7.50 -14.05
C GLY A 263 -18.04 8.36 -12.88
N GLU A 264 -18.78 7.80 -11.92
CA GLU A 264 -19.27 8.54 -10.76
C GLU A 264 -18.19 8.66 -9.68
N THR A 265 -18.06 9.86 -9.07
CA THR A 265 -17.14 10.08 -7.94
C THR A 265 -17.81 9.64 -6.65
N VAL A 266 -17.18 8.69 -5.97
CA VAL A 266 -17.73 8.07 -4.75
C VAL A 266 -17.10 8.63 -3.48
N ALA A 267 -15.83 8.97 -3.51
CA ALA A 267 -15.12 9.55 -2.37
C ALA A 267 -14.28 10.74 -2.80
N ASN A 268 -14.11 11.70 -1.90
CA ASN A 268 -13.28 12.90 -2.12
C ASN A 268 -12.53 13.27 -0.84
N TRP A 269 -11.27 13.71 -0.95
CA TRP A 269 -10.43 14.15 0.17
C TRP A 269 -9.38 15.17 -0.27
N ASP A 270 -8.75 15.83 0.70
CA ASP A 270 -7.61 16.70 0.45
C ASP A 270 -6.32 15.88 0.59
N PRO A 271 -5.53 15.69 -0.47
CA PRO A 271 -4.29 14.91 -0.42
C PRO A 271 -3.14 15.64 0.29
N HIS A 272 -3.25 16.96 0.50
CA HIS A 272 -2.17 17.78 1.08
C HIS A 272 -2.27 17.94 2.58
N THR A 273 -3.44 17.67 3.16
CA THR A 273 -3.67 17.77 4.60
C THR A 273 -4.38 16.55 5.14
N MET A 274 -4.01 16.11 6.32
CA MET A 274 -4.73 15.10 7.08
C MET A 274 -5.61 15.82 8.11
N PRO A 275 -6.95 15.75 7.97
CA PRO A 275 -7.85 16.38 8.94
C PRO A 275 -7.87 15.59 10.25
N VAL A 276 -7.99 16.25 11.38
CA VAL A 276 -8.38 15.68 12.66
C VAL A 276 -9.87 15.92 12.82
N ILE A 277 -10.67 14.85 12.85
CA ILE A 277 -12.13 14.90 12.80
C ILE A 277 -12.70 14.53 14.16
N THR A 278 -13.72 15.24 14.61
CA THR A 278 -14.43 14.91 15.84
C THR A 278 -15.51 13.83 15.60
N GLU A 279 -15.59 12.89 16.54
CA GLU A 279 -16.66 11.87 16.55
C GLU A 279 -17.87 12.31 17.37
N VAL A 280 -17.75 13.40 18.13
CA VAL A 280 -18.79 13.89 19.04
C VAL A 280 -19.07 15.37 18.82
N SER A 281 -20.27 15.81 19.19
CA SER A 281 -20.66 17.23 19.18
C SER A 281 -20.46 17.85 20.55
N GLY A 282 -20.08 19.11 20.59
CA GLY A 282 -19.87 19.84 21.84
C GLY A 282 -19.16 21.17 21.61
N PHE A 283 -18.49 21.66 22.65
CA PHE A 283 -17.67 22.88 22.62
C PHE A 283 -16.19 22.51 22.71
N VAL A 284 -15.39 23.16 21.89
CA VAL A 284 -13.92 22.94 21.87
C VAL A 284 -13.30 23.64 23.07
N ARG A 285 -12.42 22.95 23.78
CA ARG A 285 -11.59 23.53 24.85
C ARG A 285 -10.12 23.22 24.60
N PHE A 286 -9.30 24.22 24.63
CA PHE A 286 -7.86 24.11 24.47
C PHE A 286 -7.20 23.59 25.73
N THR A 287 -6.32 22.62 25.60
CA THR A 287 -5.50 22.07 26.68
C THR A 287 -4.03 22.19 26.31
N ASP A 288 -3.19 22.72 27.18
CA ASP A 288 -1.74 22.90 26.96
C ASP A 288 -1.37 23.70 25.71
N MET A 289 -2.25 24.54 25.20
CA MET A 289 -2.04 25.41 24.07
C MET A 289 -1.62 26.81 24.53
N ILE A 290 -0.32 27.01 24.78
CA ILE A 290 0.25 28.28 25.30
C ILE A 290 1.00 28.97 24.17
N ASP A 291 0.60 30.20 23.86
CA ASP A 291 1.23 31.01 22.81
C ASP A 291 2.72 31.28 23.14
N GLY A 292 3.59 31.10 22.14
CA GLY A 292 5.04 31.22 22.28
C GLY A 292 5.75 30.02 22.93
N GLN A 293 5.03 29.05 23.49
CA GLN A 293 5.61 27.84 24.09
C GLN A 293 5.25 26.56 23.33
N THR A 294 3.97 26.35 23.07
CA THR A 294 3.46 25.15 22.38
C THR A 294 2.79 25.47 21.04
N ILE A 295 2.32 26.70 20.87
CA ILE A 295 1.66 27.18 19.64
C ILE A 295 2.23 28.54 19.21
N THR A 296 2.11 28.84 17.92
CA THR A 296 2.40 30.16 17.34
C THR A 296 1.22 30.60 16.50
N ARG A 297 0.83 31.86 16.64
CA ARG A 297 -0.23 32.46 15.83
C ARG A 297 0.35 32.91 14.49
N GLN A 298 -0.16 32.38 13.41
CA GLN A 298 0.15 32.81 12.04
C GLN A 298 -1.08 33.45 11.43
N THR A 299 -0.90 34.63 10.86
CA THR A 299 -1.95 35.31 10.09
C THR A 299 -1.60 35.18 8.62
N ASP A 300 -2.52 34.60 7.83
CA ASP A 300 -2.37 34.54 6.39
C ASP A 300 -2.58 35.95 5.80
N GLU A 301 -1.55 36.48 5.18
CA GLU A 301 -1.55 37.85 4.58
C GLU A 301 -2.55 37.98 3.43
N LEU A 302 -2.94 36.87 2.77
CA LEU A 302 -3.87 36.89 1.66
C LEU A 302 -5.33 36.83 2.10
N THR A 303 -5.63 36.03 3.12
CA THR A 303 -7.01 35.79 3.59
C THR A 303 -7.35 36.60 4.84
N GLY A 304 -6.36 37.12 5.55
CA GLY A 304 -6.54 37.82 6.82
C GLY A 304 -6.96 36.92 7.99
N LEU A 305 -7.05 35.60 7.77
CA LEU A 305 -7.43 34.63 8.79
C LEU A 305 -6.23 34.30 9.67
N SER A 306 -6.42 34.34 10.99
CA SER A 306 -5.41 33.88 11.94
C SER A 306 -5.60 32.39 12.23
N SER A 307 -4.54 31.61 12.09
CA SER A 307 -4.48 30.19 12.45
C SER A 307 -3.45 29.96 13.55
N LEU A 308 -3.71 28.98 14.40
CA LEU A 308 -2.79 28.53 15.42
C LEU A 308 -2.00 27.35 14.88
N VAL A 309 -0.67 27.45 14.87
CA VAL A 309 0.23 26.38 14.45
C VAL A 309 0.91 25.80 15.67
N VAL A 310 0.83 24.48 15.83
CA VAL A 310 1.49 23.76 16.93
C VAL A 310 2.98 23.66 16.64
N LEU A 311 3.82 24.11 17.57
CA LEU A 311 5.28 24.01 17.45
C LEU A 311 5.75 22.58 17.58
N ASP A 312 6.77 22.21 16.79
CA ASP A 312 7.41 20.90 16.90
C ASP A 312 8.12 20.78 18.28
N SER A 313 8.20 19.56 18.81
CA SER A 313 8.80 19.31 20.13
C SER A 313 10.26 19.78 20.22
N ALA A 314 10.98 19.81 19.11
CA ALA A 314 12.34 20.30 18.99
C ALA A 314 12.45 21.85 19.09
N GLU A 315 11.41 22.56 18.66
CA GLU A 315 11.34 24.03 18.61
C GLU A 315 10.76 24.65 19.87
N ARG A 316 10.19 23.81 20.78
CA ARG A 316 9.59 24.29 22.04
C ARG A 316 10.63 24.74 23.03
N THR A 317 10.31 25.77 23.78
CA THR A 317 11.12 26.24 24.93
C THR A 317 11.20 25.16 26.01
N THR A 318 12.20 25.22 26.86
CA THR A 318 12.47 24.22 27.91
C THR A 318 11.25 23.93 28.81
N GLY A 319 10.38 24.92 29.04
CA GLY A 319 9.14 24.76 29.81
C GLY A 319 7.95 24.16 29.01
N GLY A 320 8.03 24.13 27.67
CA GLY A 320 6.96 23.62 26.80
C GLY A 320 7.17 22.18 26.31
N LYS A 321 8.30 21.55 26.62
CA LYS A 321 8.63 20.21 26.13
C LYS A 321 7.75 19.11 26.72
N ASP A 322 7.33 19.26 27.98
CA ASP A 322 6.49 18.28 28.66
C ASP A 322 4.99 18.49 28.40
N LEU A 323 4.62 19.64 27.84
CA LEU A 323 3.24 19.96 27.50
C LEU A 323 2.77 19.21 26.25
N ARG A 324 1.53 18.74 26.28
CA ARG A 324 0.90 18.00 25.15
C ARG A 324 -0.30 18.77 24.64
N PRO A 325 -0.13 19.63 23.62
CA PRO A 325 -1.25 20.36 23.04
C PRO A 325 -2.36 19.42 22.58
N ALA A 326 -3.56 19.68 23.07
CA ALA A 326 -4.72 18.88 22.76
C ALA A 326 -6.00 19.72 22.65
N LEU A 327 -6.97 19.24 21.88
CA LEU A 327 -8.33 19.77 21.81
C LEU A 327 -9.24 18.82 22.58
N LYS A 328 -9.96 19.31 23.56
CA LYS A 328 -10.98 18.58 24.32
C LYS A 328 -12.36 19.03 23.89
N ILE A 329 -13.31 18.09 23.87
CA ILE A 329 -14.71 18.41 23.63
C ILE A 329 -15.45 18.33 24.95
N VAL A 330 -16.16 19.42 25.28
CA VAL A 330 -16.92 19.56 26.52
C VAL A 330 -18.39 19.86 26.20
N ASP A 331 -19.27 19.54 27.14
CA ASP A 331 -20.66 19.91 27.08
C ASP A 331 -20.91 21.38 27.42
N ALA A 332 -22.15 21.84 27.41
CA ALA A 332 -22.54 23.20 27.76
C ALA A 332 -22.29 23.53 29.28
N GLN A 333 -22.07 22.53 30.09
CA GLN A 333 -21.76 22.65 31.54
C GLN A 333 -20.24 22.58 31.79
N GLY A 334 -19.43 22.32 30.79
CA GLY A 334 -17.96 22.23 30.91
C GLY A 334 -17.45 20.83 31.30
N ASN A 335 -18.31 19.80 31.29
CA ASN A 335 -17.88 18.42 31.55
C ASN A 335 -17.34 17.78 30.29
N ASP A 336 -16.44 16.83 30.46
CA ASP A 336 -15.86 16.10 29.32
C ASP A 336 -16.91 15.21 28.62
N VAL A 337 -17.03 15.32 27.30
CA VAL A 337 -17.88 14.44 26.48
C VAL A 337 -17.11 13.15 26.18
N LEU A 338 -17.76 11.99 26.36
CA LEU A 338 -17.12 10.69 26.09
C LEU A 338 -17.29 10.28 24.64
N ILE A 339 -16.31 9.57 24.10
CA ILE A 339 -16.37 8.98 22.75
C ILE A 339 -17.40 7.84 22.75
N PRO A 340 -18.34 7.78 21.79
CA PRO A 340 -19.36 6.74 21.73
C PRO A 340 -18.76 5.33 21.73
N GLY A 341 -19.23 4.49 22.69
CA GLY A 341 -18.74 3.11 22.84
C GLY A 341 -17.46 2.94 23.63
N THR A 342 -16.95 4.01 24.23
CA THR A 342 -15.76 3.98 25.13
C THR A 342 -15.99 4.86 26.36
N ASP A 343 -15.27 4.60 27.45
CA ASP A 343 -15.26 5.45 28.64
C ASP A 343 -14.18 6.55 28.58
N MET A 344 -13.63 6.81 27.38
CA MET A 344 -12.57 7.79 27.21
C MET A 344 -13.13 9.17 26.85
N PRO A 345 -12.60 10.26 27.44
CA PRO A 345 -12.98 11.61 27.08
C PRO A 345 -12.56 11.91 25.62
N ALA A 346 -13.37 12.68 24.90
CA ALA A 346 -13.07 13.13 23.56
C ALA A 346 -11.94 14.17 23.59
N GLN A 347 -10.70 13.69 23.61
CA GLN A 347 -9.49 14.49 23.61
C GLN A 347 -8.60 14.11 22.43
N TYR A 348 -8.22 15.10 21.62
CA TYR A 348 -7.45 14.94 20.42
C TYR A 348 -6.09 15.61 20.58
N PHE A 349 -5.02 14.82 20.70
CA PHE A 349 -3.66 15.33 20.77
C PHE A 349 -3.18 15.82 19.40
N LEU A 350 -2.58 16.99 19.40
CA LEU A 350 -2.10 17.62 18.17
C LEU A 350 -0.59 17.38 18.01
N PRO A 351 -0.15 16.80 16.89
CA PRO A 351 1.26 16.71 16.56
C PRO A 351 1.83 18.07 16.19
N GLY A 352 3.15 18.18 16.15
CA GLY A 352 3.85 19.37 15.63
C GLY A 352 3.37 19.73 14.22
N LYS A 353 3.37 21.02 13.89
CA LYS A 353 2.89 21.59 12.62
C LYS A 353 1.38 21.46 12.35
N ALA A 354 0.59 20.94 13.29
CA ALA A 354 -0.87 20.93 13.15
C ALA A 354 -1.42 22.37 13.14
N ILE A 355 -2.31 22.66 12.20
CA ILE A 355 -2.95 23.96 12.00
C ILE A 355 -4.35 23.89 12.55
N VAL A 356 -4.66 24.72 13.55
CA VAL A 356 -5.98 24.86 14.17
C VAL A 356 -6.58 26.18 13.72
N GLN A 357 -7.76 26.11 13.11
CA GLN A 357 -8.51 27.29 12.65
C GLN A 357 -9.68 27.65 13.56
N LEU A 358 -9.89 26.86 14.62
CA LEU A 358 -10.98 27.04 15.59
C LEU A 358 -10.50 27.94 16.73
N GLU A 359 -11.45 28.64 17.34
CA GLU A 359 -11.24 29.39 18.58
C GLU A 359 -11.71 28.56 19.79
N ASP A 360 -11.18 28.88 20.98
CA ASP A 360 -11.60 28.23 22.20
C ASP A 360 -13.06 28.56 22.52
N GLY A 361 -13.86 27.56 22.86
CA GLY A 361 -15.27 27.68 23.13
C GLY A 361 -16.23 27.65 21.95
N VAL A 362 -15.73 27.42 20.73
CA VAL A 362 -16.58 27.25 19.54
C VAL A 362 -17.38 25.95 19.60
N GLN A 363 -18.65 26.02 19.26
CA GLN A 363 -19.51 24.84 19.12
C GLN A 363 -19.22 24.11 17.82
N ILE A 364 -19.05 22.78 17.91
CA ILE A 364 -18.78 21.90 16.78
C ILE A 364 -19.78 20.73 16.73
N SER A 365 -19.98 20.20 15.54
CA SER A 365 -20.81 19.01 15.29
C SER A 365 -19.91 17.79 15.01
N SER A 366 -20.45 16.61 15.23
CA SER A 366 -19.75 15.38 14.85
C SER A 366 -19.39 15.40 13.35
N GLY A 367 -18.19 14.92 13.01
CA GLY A 367 -17.71 14.95 11.63
C GLY A 367 -17.03 16.24 11.18
N ASP A 368 -16.98 17.28 12.03
CA ASP A 368 -16.28 18.53 11.72
C ASP A 368 -14.77 18.37 11.92
N THR A 369 -14.00 19.16 11.16
CA THR A 369 -12.53 19.14 11.22
C THR A 369 -12.06 20.06 12.34
N LEU A 370 -11.33 19.50 13.32
CA LEU A 370 -10.74 20.23 14.46
C LEU A 370 -9.42 20.89 14.09
N ALA A 371 -8.58 20.17 13.39
CA ALA A 371 -7.25 20.62 12.98
C ALA A 371 -6.87 19.99 11.64
N ARG A 372 -5.95 20.60 10.95
CA ARG A 372 -5.35 20.06 9.72
C ARG A 372 -3.87 19.85 9.93
N ILE A 373 -3.39 18.67 9.63
CA ILE A 373 -1.97 18.33 9.69
C ILE A 373 -1.45 18.40 8.26
N PRO A 374 -0.58 19.37 7.92
CA PRO A 374 0.02 19.40 6.59
C PRO A 374 0.78 18.10 6.36
N GLN A 375 0.44 17.36 5.33
CA GLN A 375 1.29 16.30 4.84
C GLN A 375 2.40 16.98 4.05
N GLU A 376 3.57 17.13 4.65
CA GLU A 376 4.74 17.42 3.87
C GLU A 376 4.81 16.29 2.82
N SER A 377 4.62 16.65 1.56
CA SER A 377 4.99 15.78 0.45
C SER A 377 6.48 15.52 0.67
N GLY A 378 6.74 14.39 1.33
CA GLY A 378 8.04 14.08 1.93
C GLY A 378 9.12 14.41 0.95
N GLY A 379 10.17 15.07 1.46
CA GLY A 379 11.40 15.29 0.71
C GLY A 379 11.78 14.01 -0.02
N THR A 380 12.53 14.13 -1.08
CA THR A 380 12.99 13.04 -1.93
C THR A 380 13.07 11.70 -1.18
N LYS A 381 12.00 10.89 -1.26
CA LYS A 381 12.04 9.55 -0.70
C LYS A 381 12.97 8.74 -1.58
N ASP A 382 14.12 8.37 -1.03
CA ASP A 382 15.01 7.42 -1.65
C ASP A 382 14.29 6.07 -1.74
N ILE A 383 13.72 5.79 -2.91
CA ILE A 383 13.12 4.48 -3.15
C ILE A 383 14.25 3.53 -3.51
N THR A 384 14.59 2.65 -2.58
CA THR A 384 15.51 1.57 -2.84
C THR A 384 14.82 0.56 -3.76
N GLY A 385 15.26 0.49 -5.01
CA GLY A 385 14.77 -0.42 -6.04
C GLY A 385 15.90 -1.26 -6.61
N GLY A 386 15.59 -2.10 -7.62
CA GLY A 386 16.56 -2.90 -8.34
C GLY A 386 17.28 -3.94 -7.46
N LEU A 387 18.52 -4.21 -7.78
CA LEU A 387 19.34 -5.24 -7.11
C LEU A 387 19.50 -5.04 -5.59
N PRO A 388 19.73 -3.82 -5.06
CA PRO A 388 19.79 -3.60 -3.61
C PRO A 388 18.49 -4.02 -2.89
N ARG A 389 17.32 -3.73 -3.47
CA ARG A 389 16.04 -4.10 -2.87
C ARG A 389 15.83 -5.61 -2.86
N VAL A 390 16.21 -6.31 -3.92
CA VAL A 390 16.16 -7.78 -4.00
C VAL A 390 17.06 -8.38 -2.93
N ALA A 391 18.29 -7.88 -2.79
CA ALA A 391 19.22 -8.34 -1.76
C ALA A 391 18.68 -8.11 -0.34
N ASP A 392 18.10 -6.95 -0.06
CA ASP A 392 17.52 -6.63 1.25
C ASP A 392 16.35 -7.56 1.61
N LEU A 393 15.52 -7.93 0.64
CA LEU A 393 14.40 -8.86 0.85
C LEU A 393 14.89 -10.28 1.19
N PHE A 394 15.89 -10.80 0.45
CA PHE A 394 16.42 -12.14 0.71
C PHE A 394 17.28 -12.21 1.98
N GLU A 395 17.94 -11.13 2.36
CA GLU A 395 18.71 -11.03 3.60
C GLU A 395 17.87 -10.62 4.81
N ALA A 396 16.55 -10.35 4.61
CA ALA A 396 15.64 -9.86 5.64
C ALA A 396 16.18 -8.61 6.38
N ARG A 397 16.85 -7.71 5.64
CA ARG A 397 17.35 -6.46 6.21
C ARG A 397 16.21 -5.49 6.48
N ARG A 398 16.29 -4.85 7.65
CA ARG A 398 15.33 -3.81 8.00
C ARG A 398 15.56 -2.59 7.10
N PRO A 399 14.52 -2.07 6.40
CA PRO A 399 14.65 -0.84 5.61
C PRO A 399 14.94 0.35 6.51
N LYS A 400 15.51 1.43 5.94
CA LYS A 400 15.82 2.68 6.67
C LYS A 400 14.56 3.31 7.27
N GLU A 401 13.44 3.24 6.54
CA GLU A 401 12.12 3.71 6.97
C GLU A 401 11.14 2.53 6.92
N PRO A 402 11.02 1.73 7.99
CA PRO A 402 10.07 0.65 8.03
C PRO A 402 8.65 1.17 8.18
N ALA A 403 7.67 0.45 7.63
CA ALA A 403 6.28 0.66 7.99
C ALA A 403 6.08 0.36 9.49
N ILE A 404 5.42 1.26 10.19
CA ILE A 404 5.14 1.16 11.62
C ILE A 404 3.74 0.57 11.79
#